data_6820370b8a1267ac59ade3ac602e8cd7
#
_entry.id   6820370b8a1267ac59ade3ac602e8cd7
#
_cell.length_a   1.000
_cell.length_b   1.000
_cell.length_c   1.000
_cell.angle_alpha   90.00
_cell.angle_beta   90.00
_cell.angle_gamma   90.00
#
_symmetry.space_group_name_H-M   'P 1'
#
loop_
_entity.id
_entity.type
_entity.pdbx_description
1 polymer ?
#
loop_
_entity_poly.entity_id
_entity_poly.type
_entity_poly.pdbx_seq_one_letter_code
_entity_poly.pdbx_strand_id
1 'polypeptide(L)'
;MVIRHGVDIEAVAEVRRLLDLSARAKRRVFTAREVEDCEQTGDSERHFAGRFCAKEALFKALGRGWQGMGWTEAEVRLDPGGAPLLVTRGRVKAMLEALGVRSVGLSISHTGDIAMASVILLCVPGGRRPSRPVPGRR
;
A
#
# COMPACT_ATOMS: atom_id res chain seq x y z
N MET A 1 20.37 -4.98 -11.61
CA MET A 1 19.27 -4.65 -10.70
C MET A 1 18.26 -3.72 -11.35
N VAL A 2 17.00 -3.91 -11.07
CA VAL A 2 15.91 -3.07 -11.60
C VAL A 2 15.23 -2.36 -10.42
N ILE A 3 14.96 -1.09 -10.57
CA ILE A 3 14.21 -0.30 -9.61
C ILE A 3 12.80 -0.09 -10.16
N ARG A 4 11.79 -0.38 -9.34
CA ARG A 4 10.40 -0.04 -9.61
C ARG A 4 9.97 0.99 -8.58
N HIS A 5 9.22 1.98 -9.00
CA HIS A 5 8.85 3.09 -8.15
C HIS A 5 7.37 3.42 -8.32
N GLY A 6 6.74 3.75 -7.21
CA GLY A 6 5.38 4.26 -7.18
C GLY A 6 5.30 5.43 -6.22
N VAL A 7 4.50 6.42 -6.57
CA VAL A 7 4.18 7.57 -5.74
C VAL A 7 2.70 7.84 -5.79
N ASP A 8 2.13 8.20 -4.66
CA ASP A 8 0.74 8.61 -4.58
C ASP A 8 0.58 9.84 -3.70
N ILE A 9 -0.35 10.68 -4.05
CA ILE A 9 -0.71 11.88 -3.32
C ILE A 9 -2.23 11.97 -3.21
N GLU A 10 -2.74 12.19 -2.01
CA GLU A 10 -4.17 12.21 -1.73
C GLU A 10 -4.53 13.39 -0.83
N ALA A 11 -5.70 13.96 -1.08
CA ALA A 11 -6.31 14.86 -0.11
C ALA A 11 -6.79 14.06 1.10
N VAL A 12 -6.42 14.47 2.30
CA VAL A 12 -6.88 13.81 3.55
C VAL A 12 -8.41 13.73 3.60
N ALA A 13 -9.09 14.78 3.14
CA ALA A 13 -10.56 14.83 3.09
C ALA A 13 -11.17 13.74 2.19
N GLU A 14 -10.52 13.36 1.09
CA GLU A 14 -11.00 12.30 0.21
C GLU A 14 -10.89 10.91 0.87
N VAL A 15 -9.81 10.68 1.57
CA VAL A 15 -9.64 9.42 2.32
C VAL A 15 -10.64 9.35 3.48
N ARG A 16 -10.89 10.46 4.15
CA ARG A 16 -11.93 10.57 5.19
C ARG A 16 -13.30 10.20 4.65
N ARG A 17 -13.68 10.70 3.47
CA ARG A 17 -14.94 10.33 2.83
C ARG A 17 -15.04 8.83 2.59
N LEU A 18 -13.97 8.20 2.15
CA LEU A 18 -13.91 6.75 1.98
C LEU A 18 -14.18 6.02 3.31
N LEU A 19 -13.57 6.47 4.40
CA LEU A 19 -13.75 5.90 5.74
C LEU A 19 -15.18 6.07 6.26
N ASP A 20 -15.82 7.18 5.92
CA ASP A 20 -17.17 7.54 6.39
C ASP A 20 -18.28 6.83 5.60
N LEU A 21 -17.97 6.18 4.47
CA LEU A 21 -18.97 5.46 3.67
C LEU A 21 -19.63 4.33 4.47
N SER A 22 -18.85 3.53 5.15
CA SER A 22 -19.32 2.46 6.01
C SER A 22 -18.16 1.79 6.76
N ALA A 23 -18.47 1.09 7.86
CA ALA A 23 -17.49 0.24 8.54
C ALA A 23 -16.93 -0.85 7.62
N ARG A 24 -17.74 -1.35 6.68
CA ARG A 24 -17.32 -2.36 5.69
C ARG A 24 -16.28 -1.77 4.72
N ALA A 25 -16.48 -0.57 4.21
CA ALA A 25 -15.53 0.10 3.33
C ALA A 25 -14.19 0.31 4.03
N LYS A 26 -14.20 0.73 5.28
CA LYS A 26 -13.01 0.90 6.11
C LYS A 26 -12.24 -0.42 6.27
N ARG A 27 -12.91 -1.52 6.61
CA ARG A 27 -12.30 -2.85 6.77
C ARG A 27 -11.81 -3.44 5.46
N ARG A 28 -12.36 -3.03 4.35
CA ARG A 28 -11.93 -3.47 3.01
C ARG A 28 -10.56 -2.92 2.64
N VAL A 29 -10.24 -1.73 3.11
CA VAL A 29 -9.00 -1.01 2.77
C VAL A 29 -7.94 -1.20 3.85
N PHE A 30 -8.31 -1.16 5.12
CA PHE A 30 -7.38 -1.20 6.25
C PHE A 30 -7.56 -2.46 7.08
N THR A 31 -6.43 -3.04 7.50
CA THR A 31 -6.45 -4.15 8.46
C THR A 31 -6.90 -3.67 9.83
N ALA A 32 -7.34 -4.60 10.69
CA ALA A 32 -7.71 -4.28 12.06
C ALA A 32 -6.56 -3.58 12.82
N ARG A 33 -5.33 -4.01 12.59
CA ARG A 33 -4.14 -3.41 13.20
C ARG A 33 -3.90 -1.99 12.71
N GLU A 34 -4.05 -1.74 11.43
CA GLU A 34 -3.93 -0.38 10.88
C GLU A 34 -4.98 0.56 11.45
N VAL A 35 -6.22 0.09 11.59
CA VAL A 35 -7.30 0.85 12.22
C VAL A 35 -6.96 1.18 13.66
N GLU A 36 -6.53 0.19 14.44
CA GLU A 36 -6.14 0.38 15.83
C GLU A 36 -4.99 1.39 15.95
N ASP A 37 -3.93 1.21 15.19
CA ASP A 37 -2.76 2.09 15.23
C ASP A 37 -3.12 3.54 14.86
N CYS A 38 -3.96 3.74 13.85
CA CYS A 38 -4.41 5.07 13.44
C CYS A 38 -5.31 5.74 14.49
N GLU A 39 -6.24 4.99 15.07
CA GLU A 39 -7.21 5.51 16.04
C GLU A 39 -6.58 5.86 17.38
N GLN A 40 -5.42 5.28 17.71
CA GLN A 40 -4.66 5.62 18.92
C GLN A 40 -3.90 6.94 18.81
N THR A 41 -3.82 7.52 17.62
CA THR A 41 -3.15 8.81 17.41
C THR A 41 -4.14 9.97 17.59
N GLY A 42 -3.64 11.15 17.95
CA GLY A 42 -4.46 12.37 17.97
C GLY A 42 -4.77 12.93 16.58
N ASP A 43 -4.29 12.31 15.52
CA ASP A 43 -4.41 12.76 14.12
C ASP A 43 -4.72 11.58 13.19
N SER A 44 -5.78 10.84 13.53
CA SER A 44 -6.14 9.59 12.85
C SER A 44 -6.35 9.76 11.35
N GLU A 45 -6.99 10.85 10.92
CA GLU A 45 -7.31 11.09 9.51
C GLU A 45 -6.05 11.16 8.63
N ARG A 46 -5.02 11.87 9.07
CA ARG A 46 -3.73 11.94 8.36
C ARG A 46 -3.01 10.60 8.35
N HIS A 47 -3.06 9.86 9.45
CA HIS A 47 -2.47 8.53 9.53
C HIS A 47 -3.15 7.53 8.59
N PHE A 48 -4.48 7.56 8.50
CA PHE A 48 -5.21 6.77 7.50
C PHE A 48 -4.84 7.19 6.07
N ALA A 49 -4.81 8.48 5.80
CA ALA A 49 -4.47 8.99 4.47
C ALA A 49 -3.05 8.59 4.05
N GLY A 50 -2.08 8.67 4.94
CA GLY A 50 -0.71 8.25 4.67
C GLY A 50 -0.61 6.75 4.36
N ARG A 51 -1.32 5.92 5.11
CA ARG A 51 -1.38 4.47 4.85
C ARG A 51 -2.08 4.13 3.54
N PHE A 52 -3.14 4.84 3.22
CA PHE A 52 -3.82 4.71 1.92
C PHE A 52 -2.86 5.04 0.77
N CYS A 53 -2.15 6.16 0.86
CA CYS A 53 -1.13 6.54 -0.13
C CYS A 53 -0.05 5.47 -0.28
N ALA A 54 0.40 4.87 0.81
CA ALA A 54 1.42 3.81 0.78
C ALA A 54 0.95 2.59 0.00
N LYS A 55 -0.30 2.18 0.18
CA LYS A 55 -0.89 1.06 -0.56
C LYS A 55 -1.02 1.37 -2.05
N GLU A 56 -1.52 2.54 -2.40
CA GLU A 56 -1.61 3.01 -3.79
C GLU A 56 -0.23 3.12 -4.45
N ALA A 57 0.74 3.66 -3.74
CA ALA A 57 2.11 3.77 -4.23
C ALA A 57 2.73 2.39 -4.50
N LEU A 58 2.49 1.42 -3.63
CA LEU A 58 2.92 0.04 -3.83
C LEU A 58 2.29 -0.55 -5.10
N PHE A 59 0.99 -0.40 -5.28
CA PHE A 59 0.29 -0.92 -6.45
C PHE A 59 0.79 -0.27 -7.75
N LYS A 60 1.09 1.01 -7.72
CA LYS A 60 1.72 1.70 -8.86
C LYS A 60 3.12 1.14 -9.16
N ALA A 61 3.91 0.88 -8.14
CA ALA A 61 5.24 0.27 -8.29
C ALA A 61 5.16 -1.14 -8.89
N LEU A 62 4.10 -1.89 -8.59
CA LEU A 62 3.83 -3.20 -9.17
C LEU A 62 3.38 -3.12 -10.64
N GLY A 63 2.95 -1.96 -11.10
CA GLY A 63 2.64 -1.70 -12.51
C GLY A 63 1.26 -2.15 -12.97
N ARG A 64 0.39 -2.63 -12.07
CA ARG A 64 -0.95 -3.14 -12.41
C ARG A 64 -2.09 -2.43 -11.70
N GLY A 65 -1.81 -1.35 -10.97
CA GLY A 65 -2.78 -0.84 -10.03
C GLY A 65 -3.13 -1.95 -9.03
N TRP A 66 -4.36 -2.04 -8.63
CA TRP A 66 -4.80 -3.03 -7.65
C TRP A 66 -5.81 -4.05 -8.19
N GLN A 67 -5.76 -4.30 -9.49
CA GLN A 67 -6.58 -5.32 -10.13
C GLN A 67 -6.25 -6.72 -9.59
N GLY A 68 -7.23 -7.35 -8.96
CA GLY A 68 -7.08 -8.68 -8.40
C GLY A 68 -6.27 -8.79 -7.11
N MET A 69 -5.82 -7.67 -6.56
CA MET A 69 -5.13 -7.59 -5.27
C MET A 69 -6.03 -6.90 -4.24
N GLY A 70 -6.05 -7.44 -3.03
CA GLY A 70 -6.79 -6.84 -1.92
C GLY A 70 -5.98 -5.75 -1.22
N TRP A 71 -6.63 -4.68 -0.81
CA TRP A 71 -6.00 -3.59 -0.06
C TRP A 71 -5.33 -4.06 1.24
N THR A 72 -5.93 -5.03 1.93
CA THR A 72 -5.44 -5.57 3.18
C THR A 72 -4.29 -6.57 3.01
N GLU A 73 -3.96 -6.92 1.79
CA GLU A 73 -2.77 -7.74 1.48
C GLU A 73 -1.46 -6.94 1.59
N ALA A 74 -1.55 -5.63 1.70
CA ALA A 74 -0.45 -4.73 2.02
C ALA A 74 -0.81 -3.97 3.30
N GLU A 75 -0.08 -4.23 4.38
CA GLU A 75 -0.30 -3.61 5.67
C GLU A 75 0.86 -2.69 6.03
N VAL A 76 0.56 -1.47 6.40
CA VAL A 76 1.57 -0.53 6.89
C VAL A 76 1.70 -0.70 8.40
N ARG A 77 2.92 -0.94 8.85
CA ARG A 77 3.31 -0.96 10.26
C ARG A 77 4.40 0.07 10.52
N LEU A 78 4.53 0.47 11.76
CA LEU A 78 5.65 1.27 12.21
C LEU A 78 6.65 0.36 12.92
N ASP A 79 7.93 0.54 12.64
CA ASP A 79 9.00 -0.09 13.40
C ASP A 79 9.13 0.57 14.79
N PRO A 80 9.96 0.02 15.71
CA PRO A 80 10.15 0.63 17.03
C PRO A 80 10.65 2.07 16.98
N GLY A 81 11.33 2.48 15.92
CA GLY A 81 11.80 3.86 15.71
C GLY A 81 10.76 4.78 15.06
N GLY A 82 9.58 4.28 14.73
CA GLY A 82 8.50 5.02 14.10
C GLY A 82 8.57 5.08 12.58
N ALA A 83 9.53 4.42 11.93
CA ALA A 83 9.60 4.36 10.48
C ALA A 83 8.55 3.40 9.90
N PRO A 84 7.86 3.77 8.80
CA PRO A 84 6.88 2.90 8.19
C PRO A 84 7.55 1.74 7.44
N LEU A 85 6.91 0.59 7.49
CA LEU A 85 7.27 -0.58 6.71
C LEU A 85 6.02 -1.29 6.19
N LEU A 86 6.18 -2.08 5.13
CA LEU A 86 5.10 -2.85 4.54
C LEU A 86 5.23 -4.32 4.92
N VAL A 87 4.12 -4.88 5.41
CA VAL A 87 3.93 -6.32 5.59
C VAL A 87 2.97 -6.79 4.51
N THR A 88 3.39 -7.73 3.70
CA THR A 88 2.61 -8.18 2.55
C THR A 88 2.16 -9.63 2.70
N ARG A 89 1.02 -9.93 2.11
CA ARG A 89 0.36 -11.24 2.14
C ARG A 89 -0.27 -11.55 0.80
N GLY A 90 -0.69 -12.78 0.61
CA GLY A 90 -1.53 -13.20 -0.49
C GLY A 90 -0.95 -12.87 -1.86
N ARG A 91 -1.76 -12.30 -2.72
CA ARG A 91 -1.38 -11.98 -4.10
C ARG A 91 -0.32 -10.88 -4.19
N VAL A 92 -0.36 -9.91 -3.30
CA VAL A 92 0.65 -8.85 -3.26
C VAL A 92 2.02 -9.46 -2.96
N LYS A 93 2.12 -10.32 -1.96
CA LYS A 93 3.36 -11.03 -1.63
C LYS A 93 3.85 -11.90 -2.79
N ALA A 94 2.96 -12.64 -3.41
CA ALA A 94 3.28 -13.48 -4.57
C ALA A 94 3.81 -12.63 -5.75
N MET A 95 3.22 -11.47 -5.98
CA MET A 95 3.66 -10.54 -7.02
C MET A 95 5.06 -10.00 -6.75
N LEU A 96 5.37 -9.61 -5.53
CA LEU A 96 6.70 -9.15 -5.14
C LEU A 96 7.74 -10.25 -5.35
N GLU A 97 7.42 -11.47 -4.97
CA GLU A 97 8.29 -12.63 -5.18
C GLU A 97 8.52 -12.92 -6.67
N ALA A 98 7.45 -12.86 -7.47
CA ALA A 98 7.54 -13.09 -8.93
C ALA A 98 8.36 -12.02 -9.64
N LEU A 99 8.36 -10.79 -9.15
CA LEU A 99 9.18 -9.69 -9.66
C LEU A 99 10.63 -9.74 -9.17
N GLY A 100 10.95 -10.65 -8.27
CA GLY A 100 12.30 -10.74 -7.69
C GLY A 100 12.63 -9.58 -6.75
N VAL A 101 11.64 -9.02 -6.08
CA VAL A 101 11.83 -7.93 -5.13
C VAL A 101 12.65 -8.39 -3.94
N ARG A 102 13.76 -7.72 -3.68
CA ARG A 102 14.70 -8.01 -2.57
C ARG A 102 14.58 -7.00 -1.44
N SER A 103 14.17 -5.80 -1.75
CA SER A 103 14.04 -4.74 -0.76
C SER A 103 12.89 -3.81 -1.14
N VAL A 104 12.20 -3.34 -0.13
CA VAL A 104 11.10 -2.37 -0.27
C VAL A 104 11.44 -1.14 0.57
N GLY A 105 11.51 0.00 -0.07
CA GLY A 105 11.60 1.30 0.59
C GLY A 105 10.22 1.94 0.64
N LEU A 106 9.83 2.46 1.79
CA LEU A 106 8.58 3.19 1.98
C LEU A 106 8.86 4.50 2.71
N SER A 107 8.32 5.58 2.18
CA SER A 107 8.30 6.88 2.85
C SER A 107 6.91 7.47 2.79
N ILE A 108 6.46 8.06 3.88
CA ILE A 108 5.16 8.71 4.01
C ILE A 108 5.39 10.13 4.53
N SER A 109 4.75 11.10 3.89
CA SER A 109 4.79 12.49 4.32
C SER A 109 3.40 13.10 4.24
N HIS A 110 3.16 14.11 5.03
CA HIS A 110 1.93 14.90 4.96
C HIS A 110 2.20 16.36 5.34
N THR A 111 1.42 17.24 4.77
CA THR A 111 1.41 18.66 5.10
C THR A 111 0.01 19.22 4.84
N GLY A 112 -0.52 20.00 5.79
CA GLY A 112 -1.88 20.50 5.67
C GLY A 112 -2.88 19.35 5.46
N ASP A 113 -3.68 19.44 4.42
CA ASP A 113 -4.72 18.46 4.07
C ASP A 113 -4.26 17.43 3.02
N ILE A 114 -2.96 17.28 2.84
CA ILE A 114 -2.37 16.40 1.82
C ILE A 114 -1.48 15.36 2.48
N ALA A 115 -1.64 14.12 2.04
CA ALA A 115 -0.72 13.02 2.34
C ALA A 115 -0.05 12.53 1.07
N MET A 116 1.16 12.03 1.19
CA MET A 116 1.95 11.48 0.10
C MET A 116 2.71 10.24 0.58
N ALA A 117 2.89 9.29 -0.32
CA ALA A 117 3.77 8.15 -0.08
C ALA A 117 4.59 7.82 -1.32
N SER A 118 5.77 7.29 -1.09
CA SER A 118 6.69 6.80 -2.11
C SER A 118 7.10 5.38 -1.77
N VAL A 119 7.04 4.49 -2.76
CA VAL A 119 7.49 3.10 -2.64
C VAL A 119 8.54 2.83 -3.70
N ILE A 120 9.67 2.28 -3.28
CA ILE A 120 10.74 1.83 -4.15
C ILE A 120 10.90 0.33 -3.96
N LEU A 121 10.88 -0.41 -5.07
CA LEU A 121 11.13 -1.84 -5.10
C LEU A 121 12.46 -2.09 -5.78
N LEU A 122 13.36 -2.76 -5.08
CA LEU A 122 14.63 -3.20 -5.63
C LEU A 122 14.51 -4.65 -6.09
N CYS A 123 14.59 -4.87 -7.40
CA CYS A 123 14.37 -6.16 -8.02
C CYS A 123 15.68 -6.73 -8.57
N VAL A 124 15.89 -8.05 -8.40
CA VAL A 124 17.03 -8.75 -8.99
C VAL A 124 16.71 -9.11 -10.44
N PRO A 125 17.65 -8.93 -11.40
CA PRO A 125 17.47 -9.36 -12.78
C PRO A 125 17.13 -10.84 -12.87
N GLY A 126 16.14 -11.21 -13.69
CA GLY A 126 15.69 -12.60 -13.88
C GLY A 126 14.49 -12.99 -13.04
N GLY A 127 13.92 -12.10 -12.25
CA GLY A 127 12.60 -12.29 -11.64
C GLY A 127 11.57 -12.51 -12.76
N ARG A 128 10.80 -13.59 -12.68
CA ARG A 128 9.75 -13.87 -13.66
C ARG A 128 8.74 -12.72 -13.64
N ARG A 129 8.45 -12.17 -14.81
CA ARG A 129 7.24 -11.34 -14.93
C ARG A 129 6.05 -12.22 -14.55
N PRO A 130 5.16 -11.75 -13.69
CA PRO A 130 3.94 -12.51 -13.42
C PRO A 130 3.24 -12.72 -14.76
N SER A 131 2.91 -13.97 -15.06
CA SER A 131 2.09 -14.31 -16.21
C SER A 131 0.79 -13.50 -16.15
N ARG A 132 0.41 -12.91 -17.26
CA ARG A 132 -0.92 -12.31 -17.39
C ARG A 132 -1.93 -13.35 -16.90
N PRO A 133 -2.90 -12.99 -16.06
CA PRO A 133 -4.00 -13.89 -15.80
C PRO A 133 -4.62 -14.23 -17.15
N VAL A 134 -4.64 -15.51 -17.46
CA VAL A 134 -5.38 -16.01 -18.63
C VAL A 134 -6.83 -15.61 -18.41
N PRO A 135 -7.49 -14.90 -19.36
CA PRO A 135 -8.93 -14.65 -19.25
C PRO A 135 -9.60 -16.00 -19.05
N GLY A 136 -10.31 -16.12 -17.92
CA GLY A 136 -11.01 -17.36 -17.62
C GLY A 136 -11.89 -17.74 -18.80
N ARG A 137 -11.71 -18.92 -19.33
CA ARG A 137 -12.74 -19.55 -20.16
C ARG A 137 -13.98 -19.63 -19.29
N ARG A 138 -15.00 -18.93 -19.70
CA ARG A 138 -16.36 -19.13 -19.18
C ARG A 138 -16.82 -20.56 -19.47
#